data_93200456d471bb9c70d47a9821683fbb
#
_entry.id   93200456d471bb9c70d47a9821683fbb
#
_cell.length_a   1.000
_cell.length_b   1.000
_cell.length_c   1.000
_cell.angle_alpha   90.00
_cell.angle_beta   90.00
_cell.angle_gamma   90.00
#
_symmetry.space_group_name_H-M   'P 1'
#
loop_
_entity.id
_entity.type
_entity.pdbx_description
1 polymer ?
#
loop_
_entity_poly.entity_id
_entity_poly.type
_entity_poly.pdbx_seq_one_letter_code
_entity_poly.pdbx_strand_id
1 'polypeptide(L)'
;MGKIKAFFRNKWVGFTLASILYILWFVLWTGNWWLLLGEIVIFDLYITRYFYKYVWRHNAEMCKKSKSYKAVYEWVNAIIFATVVASLVHIFFFQMYVIPSSSMEKSLLVGDYLYVSKVAYGPQMPNTPVAFPFVHHTMPFSKTKKSFSESVKWPYHRLKGLGRIERNDVVVFNFPAGDTVLLERQDVSYYDVLRQYQQTFGHQAGRERLMQEYTVITRPVDKRENYIKRCIGLPGDSIRIEETAVYVNGKPQEPVAGKQFMYLVETTSPITQYALDNLGITEWSNKGTLYYMALTDENAAELEKLGITGIDYEGSTLNPAGYGNDVVLQIHGRLGETYEIYEKRVSTAKN
;
A
#
# COMPACT_ATOMS: atom_id res chain seq x y z
N MET A 1 -15.60 -39.70 -31.36
CA MET A 1 -15.87 -38.25 -31.12
C MET A 1 -17.28 -37.97 -30.59
N GLY A 2 -18.36 -38.65 -31.02
CA GLY A 2 -19.72 -38.38 -30.59
C GLY A 2 -20.00 -38.59 -29.08
N LYS A 3 -19.50 -39.69 -28.48
CA LYS A 3 -19.72 -40.02 -27.06
C LYS A 3 -19.04 -39.02 -26.10
N ILE A 4 -17.88 -38.49 -26.44
CA ILE A 4 -17.15 -37.49 -25.65
C ILE A 4 -17.91 -36.16 -25.69
N LYS A 5 -18.39 -35.73 -26.86
CA LYS A 5 -19.24 -34.50 -26.97
C LYS A 5 -20.56 -34.63 -26.21
N ALA A 6 -21.18 -35.83 -26.19
CA ALA A 6 -22.40 -36.10 -25.45
C ALA A 6 -22.14 -36.06 -23.92
N PHE A 7 -21.01 -36.56 -23.45
CA PHE A 7 -20.60 -36.54 -22.05
C PHE A 7 -20.47 -35.10 -21.55
N PHE A 8 -19.69 -34.24 -22.23
CA PHE A 8 -19.56 -32.83 -21.85
C PHE A 8 -20.82 -31.98 -22.04
N ARG A 9 -21.82 -32.46 -22.79
CA ARG A 9 -23.12 -31.80 -22.94
C ARG A 9 -24.07 -32.11 -21.80
N ASN A 10 -23.73 -33.06 -20.92
CA ASN A 10 -24.54 -33.35 -19.74
C ASN A 10 -24.35 -32.24 -18.69
N LYS A 11 -25.45 -31.61 -18.28
CA LYS A 11 -25.47 -30.51 -17.30
C LYS A 11 -24.83 -30.90 -15.96
N TRP A 12 -25.00 -32.15 -15.54
CA TRP A 12 -24.41 -32.66 -14.30
C TRP A 12 -22.89 -32.79 -14.38
N VAL A 13 -22.37 -33.24 -15.53
CA VAL A 13 -20.93 -33.29 -15.78
C VAL A 13 -20.33 -31.87 -15.78
N GLY A 14 -20.99 -30.93 -16.47
CA GLY A 14 -20.58 -29.53 -16.46
C GLY A 14 -20.58 -28.92 -15.06
N PHE A 15 -21.62 -29.17 -14.29
CA PHE A 15 -21.73 -28.76 -12.88
C PHE A 15 -20.57 -29.33 -12.04
N THR A 16 -20.37 -30.66 -12.06
CA THR A 16 -19.31 -31.30 -11.28
C THR A 16 -17.93 -30.77 -11.61
N LEU A 17 -17.61 -30.61 -12.88
CA LEU A 17 -16.31 -30.06 -13.30
C LEU A 17 -16.13 -28.60 -12.85
N ALA A 18 -17.15 -27.77 -13.04
CA ALA A 18 -17.12 -26.39 -12.60
C ALA A 18 -16.98 -26.26 -11.08
N SER A 19 -17.72 -27.06 -10.31
CA SER A 19 -17.64 -27.13 -8.85
C SER A 19 -16.26 -27.56 -8.37
N ILE A 20 -15.69 -28.63 -8.95
CA ILE A 20 -14.35 -29.09 -8.61
C ILE A 20 -13.32 -27.98 -8.88
N LEU A 21 -13.34 -27.37 -10.07
CA LEU A 21 -12.43 -26.29 -10.41
C LEU A 21 -12.61 -25.09 -9.48
N TYR A 22 -13.86 -24.73 -9.17
CA TYR A 22 -14.17 -23.64 -8.26
C TYR A 22 -13.64 -23.91 -6.84
N ILE A 23 -13.91 -25.10 -6.29
CA ILE A 23 -13.45 -25.46 -4.95
C ILE A 23 -11.93 -25.49 -4.89
N LEU A 24 -11.25 -26.13 -5.85
CA LEU A 24 -9.80 -26.19 -5.88
C LEU A 24 -9.15 -24.81 -6.03
N TRP A 25 -9.67 -23.98 -6.92
CA TRP A 25 -9.07 -22.70 -7.27
C TRP A 25 -9.48 -21.56 -6.33
N PHE A 26 -10.75 -21.49 -5.95
CA PHE A 26 -11.21 -20.36 -5.13
C PHE A 26 -11.30 -20.72 -3.65
N VAL A 27 -11.82 -21.86 -3.27
CA VAL A 27 -12.02 -22.20 -1.85
C VAL A 27 -10.74 -22.67 -1.19
N LEU A 28 -10.09 -23.67 -1.74
CA LEU A 28 -8.88 -24.26 -1.15
C LEU A 28 -7.66 -23.35 -1.31
N TRP A 29 -7.48 -22.75 -2.49
CA TRP A 29 -6.37 -21.84 -2.70
C TRP A 29 -6.43 -20.57 -1.84
N THR A 30 -7.63 -20.00 -1.68
CA THR A 30 -7.82 -18.82 -0.83
C THR A 30 -7.92 -19.16 0.65
N GLY A 31 -8.19 -20.41 1.01
CA GLY A 31 -8.44 -20.85 2.38
C GLY A 31 -9.74 -20.29 2.99
N ASN A 32 -10.64 -19.75 2.16
CA ASN A 32 -11.84 -19.08 2.63
C ASN A 32 -13.10 -19.89 2.36
N TRP A 33 -13.60 -20.56 3.41
CA TRP A 33 -14.79 -21.43 3.33
C TRP A 33 -16.11 -20.69 3.02
N TRP A 34 -16.18 -19.37 3.24
CA TRP A 34 -17.33 -18.57 2.85
C TRP A 34 -17.56 -18.56 1.34
N LEU A 35 -16.52 -18.79 0.56
CA LEU A 35 -16.63 -18.89 -0.89
C LEU A 35 -17.42 -20.11 -1.34
N LEU A 36 -17.66 -21.12 -0.48
CA LEU A 36 -18.59 -22.21 -0.79
C LEU A 36 -20.00 -21.72 -1.15
N LEU A 37 -20.41 -20.55 -0.69
CA LEU A 37 -21.67 -19.94 -1.12
C LEU A 37 -21.73 -19.69 -2.64
N GLY A 38 -20.60 -19.60 -3.31
CA GLY A 38 -20.52 -19.50 -4.76
C GLY A 38 -21.00 -20.76 -5.50
N GLU A 39 -20.99 -21.93 -4.82
CA GLU A 39 -21.56 -23.16 -5.37
C GLU A 39 -23.07 -23.05 -5.66
N ILE A 40 -23.78 -22.20 -4.92
CA ILE A 40 -25.21 -21.92 -5.16
C ILE A 40 -25.37 -21.28 -6.54
N VAL A 41 -24.46 -20.38 -6.92
CA VAL A 41 -24.47 -19.73 -8.22
C VAL A 41 -24.14 -20.73 -9.32
N ILE A 42 -23.12 -21.57 -9.12
CA ILE A 42 -22.73 -22.62 -10.07
C ILE A 42 -23.88 -23.64 -10.24
N PHE A 43 -24.51 -24.01 -9.14
CA PHE A 43 -25.70 -24.92 -9.16
C PHE A 43 -26.84 -24.31 -9.95
N ASP A 44 -27.15 -23.03 -9.72
CA ASP A 44 -28.17 -22.34 -10.50
C ASP A 44 -27.83 -22.30 -11.99
N LEU A 45 -26.57 -21.98 -12.33
CA LEU A 45 -26.13 -21.79 -13.70
C LEU A 45 -26.24 -23.08 -14.55
N TYR A 46 -25.91 -24.22 -13.96
CA TYR A 46 -25.91 -25.50 -14.66
C TYR A 46 -27.20 -26.31 -14.46
N ILE A 47 -27.80 -26.30 -13.29
CA ILE A 47 -28.91 -27.20 -12.93
C ILE A 47 -30.25 -26.49 -12.94
N THR A 48 -30.47 -25.52 -12.05
CA THR A 48 -31.80 -24.92 -11.87
C THR A 48 -32.11 -23.91 -12.96
N ARG A 49 -31.12 -23.17 -13.40
CA ARG A 49 -31.25 -22.06 -14.37
C ARG A 49 -32.36 -21.07 -13.99
N TYR A 50 -32.56 -20.90 -12.67
CA TYR A 50 -33.58 -20.03 -12.15
C TYR A 50 -33.35 -18.58 -12.58
N PHE A 51 -32.12 -18.07 -12.38
CA PHE A 51 -31.74 -16.72 -12.76
C PHE A 51 -31.86 -16.49 -14.28
N TYR A 52 -31.43 -17.48 -15.08
CA TYR A 52 -31.61 -17.43 -16.53
C TYR A 52 -33.09 -17.36 -16.92
N LYS A 53 -33.95 -18.18 -16.30
CA LYS A 53 -35.36 -18.29 -16.66
C LYS A 53 -36.17 -17.06 -16.27
N TYR A 54 -35.95 -16.51 -15.07
CA TYR A 54 -36.75 -15.41 -14.54
C TYR A 54 -36.16 -14.02 -14.79
N VAL A 55 -34.84 -13.89 -14.89
CA VAL A 55 -34.17 -12.61 -15.09
C VAL A 55 -33.74 -12.42 -16.55
N TRP A 56 -32.88 -13.29 -17.05
CA TRP A 56 -32.30 -13.08 -18.38
C TRP A 56 -33.32 -13.26 -19.50
N ARG A 57 -34.17 -14.29 -19.43
CA ARG A 57 -35.23 -14.49 -20.43
C ARG A 57 -36.24 -13.35 -20.44
N HIS A 58 -36.66 -12.89 -19.25
CA HIS A 58 -37.56 -11.74 -19.16
C HIS A 58 -36.94 -10.47 -19.79
N ASN A 59 -35.70 -10.15 -19.42
CA ASN A 59 -35.02 -9.02 -20.01
C ASN A 59 -34.79 -9.17 -21.51
N ALA A 60 -34.48 -10.38 -21.98
CA ALA A 60 -34.37 -10.65 -23.42
C ALA A 60 -35.68 -10.41 -24.17
N GLU A 61 -36.84 -10.74 -23.58
CA GLU A 61 -38.16 -10.44 -24.16
C GLU A 61 -38.46 -8.94 -24.17
N MET A 62 -38.09 -8.22 -23.08
CA MET A 62 -38.23 -6.76 -23.01
C MET A 62 -37.31 -6.05 -24.02
N CYS A 63 -36.10 -6.53 -24.22
CA CYS A 63 -35.16 -6.03 -25.24
C CYS A 63 -35.72 -6.16 -26.67
N LYS A 64 -36.52 -7.19 -26.95
CA LYS A 64 -37.18 -7.33 -28.26
C LYS A 64 -38.31 -6.34 -28.44
N LYS A 65 -39.00 -5.93 -27.38
CA LYS A 65 -40.14 -5.02 -27.40
C LYS A 65 -39.75 -3.55 -27.49
N SER A 66 -38.58 -3.17 -26.94
CA SER A 66 -38.17 -1.76 -26.89
C SER A 66 -36.67 -1.62 -27.17
N LYS A 67 -36.33 -0.80 -28.18
CA LYS A 67 -34.95 -0.47 -28.54
C LYS A 67 -34.24 0.32 -27.41
N SER A 68 -34.96 1.25 -26.77
CA SER A 68 -34.40 2.04 -25.66
C SER A 68 -34.10 1.16 -24.45
N TYR A 69 -35.01 0.23 -24.11
CA TYR A 69 -34.75 -0.73 -23.01
C TYR A 69 -33.54 -1.60 -23.33
N LYS A 70 -33.41 -2.08 -24.56
CA LYS A 70 -32.23 -2.88 -24.98
C LYS A 70 -30.94 -2.10 -24.81
N ALA A 71 -30.87 -0.85 -25.27
CA ALA A 71 -29.66 -0.03 -25.10
C ALA A 71 -29.29 0.17 -23.65
N VAL A 72 -30.24 0.53 -22.77
CA VAL A 72 -29.99 0.70 -21.33
C VAL A 72 -29.52 -0.61 -20.69
N TYR A 73 -30.19 -1.72 -21.00
CA TYR A 73 -29.84 -3.04 -20.48
C TYR A 73 -28.42 -3.48 -20.86
N GLU A 74 -28.04 -3.28 -22.13
CA GLU A 74 -26.69 -3.60 -22.62
C GLU A 74 -25.63 -2.73 -21.93
N TRP A 75 -25.89 -1.43 -21.75
CA TRP A 75 -24.99 -0.53 -21.02
C TRP A 75 -24.84 -0.94 -19.56
N VAL A 76 -25.93 -1.22 -18.85
CA VAL A 76 -25.91 -1.66 -17.46
C VAL A 76 -25.12 -2.95 -17.31
N ASN A 77 -25.37 -3.94 -18.17
CA ASN A 77 -24.62 -5.20 -18.13
C ASN A 77 -23.13 -5.01 -18.43
N ALA A 78 -22.78 -4.17 -19.39
CA ALA A 78 -21.40 -3.87 -19.72
C ALA A 78 -20.68 -3.21 -18.52
N ILE A 79 -21.32 -2.26 -17.85
CA ILE A 79 -20.77 -1.58 -16.66
C ILE A 79 -20.58 -2.59 -15.51
N ILE A 80 -21.60 -3.43 -15.23
CA ILE A 80 -21.50 -4.44 -14.17
C ILE A 80 -20.37 -5.42 -14.48
N PHE A 81 -20.33 -5.94 -15.70
CA PHE A 81 -19.27 -6.88 -16.12
C PHE A 81 -17.89 -6.25 -16.02
N ALA A 82 -17.69 -5.04 -16.55
CA ALA A 82 -16.43 -4.32 -16.49
C ALA A 82 -15.99 -4.07 -15.04
N THR A 83 -16.93 -3.65 -14.18
CA THR A 83 -16.66 -3.40 -12.76
C THR A 83 -16.22 -4.67 -12.04
N VAL A 84 -16.89 -5.79 -12.24
CA VAL A 84 -16.53 -7.07 -11.61
C VAL A 84 -15.16 -7.55 -12.10
N VAL A 85 -14.94 -7.57 -13.41
CA VAL A 85 -13.68 -8.02 -14.00
C VAL A 85 -12.51 -7.14 -13.54
N ALA A 86 -12.67 -5.81 -13.63
CA ALA A 86 -11.62 -4.90 -13.19
C ALA A 86 -11.35 -4.99 -11.68
N SER A 87 -12.38 -5.20 -10.85
CA SER A 87 -12.20 -5.42 -9.42
C SER A 87 -11.39 -6.70 -9.14
N LEU A 88 -11.70 -7.80 -9.83
CA LEU A 88 -10.94 -9.05 -9.71
C LEU A 88 -9.48 -8.87 -10.16
N VAL A 89 -9.26 -8.17 -11.26
CA VAL A 89 -7.91 -7.86 -11.74
C VAL A 89 -7.15 -7.03 -10.70
N HIS A 90 -7.77 -5.99 -10.14
CA HIS A 90 -7.14 -5.14 -9.11
C HIS A 90 -6.86 -5.89 -7.80
N ILE A 91 -7.69 -6.85 -7.42
CA ILE A 91 -7.48 -7.62 -6.18
C ILE A 91 -6.36 -8.64 -6.36
N PHE A 92 -6.36 -9.39 -7.48
CA PHE A 92 -5.53 -10.59 -7.62
C PHE A 92 -4.30 -10.44 -8.50
N PHE A 93 -4.30 -9.52 -9.47
CA PHE A 93 -3.26 -9.47 -10.49
C PHE A 93 -2.37 -8.24 -10.36
N PHE A 94 -2.92 -7.04 -10.54
CA PHE A 94 -2.14 -5.82 -10.48
C PHE A 94 -3.00 -4.60 -10.15
N GLN A 95 -2.32 -3.55 -9.70
CA GLN A 95 -2.94 -2.26 -9.45
C GLN A 95 -2.00 -1.14 -9.90
N MET A 96 -2.56 -0.09 -10.46
CA MET A 96 -1.80 1.10 -10.85
C MET A 96 -1.84 2.14 -9.74
N TYR A 97 -0.71 2.80 -9.52
CA TYR A 97 -0.54 3.89 -8.57
C TYR A 97 0.20 5.04 -9.20
N VAL A 98 0.07 6.21 -8.61
CA VAL A 98 0.87 7.39 -8.93
C VAL A 98 1.71 7.72 -7.70
N ILE A 99 2.96 8.09 -7.88
CA ILE A 99 3.85 8.46 -6.78
C ILE A 99 3.52 9.89 -6.32
N PRO A 100 3.10 10.08 -5.06
CA PRO A 100 2.73 11.40 -4.56
C PRO A 100 3.88 12.13 -3.85
N SER A 101 4.99 11.47 -3.51
CA SER A 101 6.04 12.01 -2.65
C SER A 101 7.44 11.64 -3.12
N SER A 102 8.42 12.48 -2.77
CA SER A 102 9.83 12.36 -3.14
C SER A 102 10.62 11.27 -2.40
N SER A 103 10.00 10.52 -1.48
CA SER A 103 10.71 9.56 -0.62
C SER A 103 11.42 8.41 -1.35
N MET A 104 11.19 8.26 -2.66
CA MET A 104 11.86 7.33 -3.56
C MET A 104 12.60 8.07 -4.70
N GLU A 105 12.85 9.38 -4.51
CA GLU A 105 13.50 10.26 -5.49
C GLU A 105 14.80 9.64 -6.03
N LYS A 106 15.18 9.96 -7.27
CA LYS A 106 16.26 9.33 -8.04
C LYS A 106 16.06 7.86 -8.42
N SER A 107 15.13 7.14 -7.76
CA SER A 107 14.70 5.80 -8.20
C SER A 107 13.34 5.84 -8.88
N LEU A 108 12.42 6.62 -8.33
CA LEU A 108 11.04 6.81 -8.80
C LEU A 108 10.66 8.27 -8.54
N LEU A 109 10.18 8.96 -9.55
CA LEU A 109 9.90 10.39 -9.48
C LEU A 109 8.45 10.66 -9.06
N VAL A 110 8.22 11.82 -8.44
CA VAL A 110 6.87 12.30 -8.16
C VAL A 110 6.10 12.45 -9.47
N GLY A 111 4.89 11.87 -9.53
CA GLY A 111 4.06 11.84 -10.74
C GLY A 111 4.22 10.60 -11.61
N ASP A 112 5.21 9.75 -11.35
CA ASP A 112 5.37 8.49 -12.08
C ASP A 112 4.16 7.58 -11.88
N TYR A 113 3.76 6.91 -12.97
CA TYR A 113 2.73 5.87 -12.95
C TYR A 113 3.37 4.51 -12.75
N LEU A 114 2.94 3.82 -11.70
CA LEU A 114 3.45 2.52 -11.33
C LEU A 114 2.47 1.39 -11.64
N TYR A 115 3.00 0.35 -12.23
CA TYR A 115 2.34 -0.96 -12.32
C TYR A 115 2.84 -1.85 -11.18
N VAL A 116 1.96 -2.14 -10.21
CA VAL A 116 2.31 -2.99 -9.06
C VAL A 116 1.72 -4.38 -9.24
N SER A 117 2.61 -5.35 -9.44
CA SER A 117 2.24 -6.76 -9.56
C SER A 117 1.91 -7.35 -8.19
N LYS A 118 0.69 -7.85 -8.03
CA LYS A 118 0.29 -8.60 -6.82
C LYS A 118 0.67 -10.07 -6.89
N VAL A 119 0.86 -10.58 -8.10
CA VAL A 119 1.23 -11.98 -8.32
C VAL A 119 2.66 -12.26 -7.91
N ALA A 120 3.54 -11.26 -7.96
CA ALA A 120 4.96 -11.40 -7.60
C ALA A 120 5.13 -11.97 -6.18
N TYR A 121 4.54 -11.30 -5.19
CA TYR A 121 4.65 -11.69 -3.76
C TYR A 121 3.35 -12.27 -3.18
N GLY A 122 2.36 -12.50 -4.03
CA GLY A 122 1.06 -13.03 -3.67
C GLY A 122 0.03 -11.93 -3.35
N PRO A 123 -1.17 -12.03 -3.92
CA PRO A 123 -2.25 -11.09 -3.63
C PRO A 123 -2.76 -11.25 -2.20
N GLN A 124 -3.13 -10.14 -1.60
CA GLN A 124 -3.81 -10.12 -0.32
C GLN A 124 -5.31 -10.28 -0.51
N MET A 125 -5.92 -11.20 0.23
CA MET A 125 -7.37 -11.31 0.30
C MET A 125 -7.96 -10.08 0.98
N PRO A 126 -9.06 -9.50 0.47
CA PRO A 126 -9.69 -8.36 1.12
C PRO A 126 -10.15 -8.70 2.54
N ASN A 127 -9.76 -7.89 3.52
CA ASN A 127 -10.28 -8.01 4.88
C ASN A 127 -11.76 -7.55 4.95
N THR A 128 -12.13 -6.58 4.10
CA THR A 128 -13.49 -6.05 3.97
C THR A 128 -14.02 -6.29 2.55
N PRO A 129 -14.55 -7.48 2.25
CA PRO A 129 -14.96 -7.85 0.89
C PRO A 129 -16.14 -7.03 0.37
N VAL A 130 -16.98 -6.51 1.29
CA VAL A 130 -18.10 -5.64 0.93
C VAL A 130 -17.61 -4.19 0.92
N ALA A 131 -17.16 -3.74 -0.23
CA ALA A 131 -16.64 -2.38 -0.43
C ALA A 131 -17.13 -1.81 -1.76
N PHE A 132 -17.21 -0.47 -1.84
CA PHE A 132 -17.54 0.21 -3.08
C PHE A 132 -16.39 0.05 -4.07
N PRO A 133 -16.65 -0.42 -5.31
CA PRO A 133 -15.61 -0.67 -6.30
C PRO A 133 -14.76 0.57 -6.59
N PHE A 134 -13.44 0.37 -6.75
CA PHE A 134 -12.45 1.41 -7.08
C PHE A 134 -12.30 2.54 -6.06
N VAL A 135 -12.95 2.44 -4.92
CA VAL A 135 -12.82 3.43 -3.83
C VAL A 135 -12.07 2.79 -2.67
N HIS A 136 -10.98 3.45 -2.26
CA HIS A 136 -10.07 2.85 -1.26
C HIS A 136 -10.69 2.80 0.14
N HIS A 137 -10.91 3.95 0.78
CA HIS A 137 -11.38 4.00 2.18
C HIS A 137 -12.56 4.93 2.44
N THR A 138 -12.70 6.03 1.69
CA THR A 138 -13.73 7.05 1.90
C THR A 138 -14.52 7.28 0.63
N MET A 139 -15.86 7.38 0.73
CA MET A 139 -16.73 7.58 -0.41
C MET A 139 -16.42 8.87 -1.15
N PRO A 140 -16.53 8.89 -2.50
CA PRO A 140 -16.43 10.12 -3.27
C PRO A 140 -17.41 11.18 -2.74
N PHE A 141 -16.97 12.43 -2.74
CA PHE A 141 -17.76 13.59 -2.26
C PHE A 141 -18.07 13.59 -0.76
N SER A 142 -17.47 12.71 0.03
CA SER A 142 -17.59 12.71 1.49
C SER A 142 -16.22 12.62 2.15
N LYS A 143 -15.98 13.42 3.20
CA LYS A 143 -14.74 13.35 3.99
C LYS A 143 -14.77 12.26 5.06
N THR A 144 -15.96 11.79 5.43
CA THR A 144 -16.15 10.94 6.62
C THR A 144 -16.78 9.59 6.35
N LYS A 145 -17.56 9.45 5.26
CA LYS A 145 -18.32 8.24 4.99
C LYS A 145 -17.41 7.12 4.47
N LYS A 146 -17.37 6.00 5.18
CA LYS A 146 -16.61 4.80 4.77
C LYS A 146 -17.13 4.25 3.43
N SER A 147 -16.22 3.81 2.56
CA SER A 147 -16.52 3.12 1.29
C SER A 147 -16.71 1.61 1.45
N PHE A 148 -16.58 1.09 2.66
CA PHE A 148 -16.62 -0.34 2.96
C PHE A 148 -17.50 -0.62 4.17
N SER A 149 -18.03 -1.84 4.23
CA SER A 149 -18.79 -2.35 5.37
C SER A 149 -17.90 -3.25 6.23
N GLU A 150 -17.99 -3.08 7.54
CA GLU A 150 -17.31 -3.92 8.52
C GLU A 150 -18.19 -5.06 9.04
N SER A 151 -19.41 -5.22 8.50
CA SER A 151 -20.34 -6.31 8.87
C SER A 151 -19.80 -7.68 8.47
N VAL A 152 -19.00 -7.74 7.39
CA VAL A 152 -18.29 -8.95 6.97
C VAL A 152 -16.79 -8.62 6.99
N LYS A 153 -16.07 -9.24 7.93
CA LYS A 153 -14.62 -9.11 8.04
C LYS A 153 -13.98 -10.49 7.91
N TRP A 154 -12.98 -10.57 7.02
CA TRP A 154 -12.15 -11.76 6.89
C TRP A 154 -10.81 -11.52 7.60
N PRO A 155 -10.19 -12.57 8.16
CA PRO A 155 -8.85 -12.45 8.72
C PRO A 155 -7.85 -12.08 7.61
N TYR A 156 -6.74 -11.46 8.03
CA TYR A 156 -5.66 -11.20 7.10
C TYR A 156 -5.14 -12.51 6.51
N HIS A 157 -5.15 -12.61 5.19
CA HIS A 157 -4.59 -13.75 4.47
C HIS A 157 -3.95 -13.28 3.16
N ARG A 158 -2.71 -13.69 2.95
CA ARG A 158 -1.98 -13.45 1.70
C ARG A 158 -1.78 -14.79 0.99
N LEU A 159 -2.16 -14.82 -0.28
CA LEU A 159 -1.97 -15.99 -1.12
C LEU A 159 -0.50 -16.13 -1.47
N LYS A 160 -0.09 -17.35 -1.83
CA LYS A 160 1.28 -17.60 -2.27
C LYS A 160 1.55 -16.89 -3.59
N GLY A 161 2.65 -16.13 -3.66
CA GLY A 161 3.15 -15.51 -4.88
C GLY A 161 4.09 -16.42 -5.68
N LEU A 162 4.54 -15.90 -6.82
CA LEU A 162 5.50 -16.57 -7.69
C LEU A 162 6.94 -16.39 -7.23
N GLY A 163 7.25 -15.26 -6.58
CA GLY A 163 8.58 -14.91 -6.08
C GLY A 163 8.61 -14.76 -4.56
N ARG A 164 9.78 -14.37 -4.07
CA ARG A 164 10.03 -14.00 -2.67
C ARG A 164 10.58 -12.59 -2.65
N ILE A 165 10.31 -11.86 -1.57
CA ILE A 165 10.91 -10.55 -1.37
C ILE A 165 12.39 -10.74 -1.07
N GLU A 166 13.22 -9.94 -1.73
CA GLU A 166 14.67 -9.89 -1.54
C GLU A 166 15.07 -8.51 -0.99
N ARG A 167 16.30 -8.42 -0.47
CA ARG A 167 16.84 -7.12 -0.04
C ARG A 167 17.02 -6.22 -1.27
N ASN A 168 16.77 -4.94 -1.11
CA ASN A 168 16.76 -3.91 -2.14
C ASN A 168 15.56 -3.94 -3.10
N ASP A 169 14.64 -4.90 -2.99
CA ASP A 169 13.38 -4.84 -3.75
C ASP A 169 12.60 -3.57 -3.43
N VAL A 170 11.99 -2.99 -4.44
CA VAL A 170 11.02 -1.92 -4.27
C VAL A 170 9.65 -2.52 -4.05
N VAL A 171 9.11 -2.37 -2.85
CA VAL A 171 7.88 -3.03 -2.42
C VAL A 171 6.78 -2.02 -2.09
N VAL A 172 5.55 -2.38 -2.47
CA VAL A 172 4.35 -1.66 -2.06
C VAL A 172 3.67 -2.43 -0.94
N PHE A 173 3.35 -1.73 0.15
CA PHE A 173 2.75 -2.32 1.35
C PHE A 173 1.77 -1.35 2.01
N ASN A 174 0.86 -1.88 2.82
CA ASN A 174 -0.05 -1.05 3.59
C ASN A 174 0.69 -0.41 4.77
N PHE A 175 0.35 0.84 5.10
CA PHE A 175 0.99 1.61 6.16
C PHE A 175 1.01 0.83 7.50
N PRO A 176 2.19 0.59 8.09
CA PRO A 176 2.33 -0.32 9.23
C PRO A 176 2.06 0.35 10.58
N ALA A 177 2.21 1.68 10.67
CA ALA A 177 2.10 2.42 11.93
C ALA A 177 0.65 2.48 12.44
N GLY A 178 0.13 1.32 12.85
CA GLY A 178 -1.18 1.17 13.45
C GLY A 178 -2.35 1.27 12.46
N ASP A 179 -3.52 1.06 13.01
CA ASP A 179 -4.80 1.08 12.30
C ASP A 179 -5.59 2.37 12.56
N THR A 180 -5.05 3.24 13.42
CA THR A 180 -5.73 4.41 13.94
C THR A 180 -5.46 5.64 13.07
N VAL A 181 -6.51 6.35 12.74
CA VAL A 181 -6.49 7.54 11.87
C VAL A 181 -7.34 8.63 12.48
N LEU A 182 -6.87 9.87 12.39
CA LEU A 182 -7.68 11.07 12.66
C LEU A 182 -8.51 11.39 11.43
N LEU A 183 -9.83 11.40 11.56
CA LEU A 183 -10.73 11.53 10.40
C LEU A 183 -10.59 12.91 9.73
N GLU A 184 -10.35 13.95 10.51
CA GLU A 184 -10.18 15.33 10.07
C GLU A 184 -8.76 15.63 9.54
N ARG A 185 -7.76 14.84 9.96
CA ARG A 185 -6.34 15.01 9.64
C ARG A 185 -5.73 13.68 9.13
N GLN A 186 -6.22 13.21 7.99
CA GLN A 186 -5.78 11.96 7.38
C GLN A 186 -4.40 12.05 6.70
N ASP A 187 -3.87 13.26 6.59
CA ASP A 187 -2.54 13.62 6.06
C ASP A 187 -1.39 13.32 7.03
N VAL A 188 -1.69 13.20 8.32
CA VAL A 188 -0.69 12.98 9.38
C VAL A 188 -0.94 11.68 10.14
N SER A 189 0.13 11.12 10.71
CA SER A 189 0.03 9.93 11.57
C SER A 189 -0.64 10.28 12.90
N TYR A 190 -1.64 9.49 13.30
CA TYR A 190 -2.26 9.59 14.62
C TYR A 190 -1.21 9.58 15.75
N TYR A 191 -0.21 8.72 15.64
CA TYR A 191 0.82 8.58 16.68
C TYR A 191 1.75 9.79 16.76
N ASP A 192 1.98 10.49 15.66
CA ASP A 192 2.78 11.72 15.66
C ASP A 192 2.03 12.85 16.36
N VAL A 193 0.76 13.03 16.01
CA VAL A 193 -0.10 14.02 16.67
C VAL A 193 -0.26 13.69 18.15
N LEU A 194 -0.48 12.40 18.48
CA LEU A 194 -0.58 11.96 19.86
C LEU A 194 0.69 12.30 20.66
N ARG A 195 1.88 12.07 20.10
CA ARG A 195 3.15 12.42 20.75
C ARG A 195 3.26 13.92 21.02
N GLN A 196 2.89 14.76 20.05
CA GLN A 196 2.89 16.22 20.22
C GLN A 196 1.94 16.67 21.34
N TYR A 197 0.73 16.11 21.38
CA TYR A 197 -0.24 16.41 22.45
C TYR A 197 0.26 15.93 23.82
N GLN A 198 0.88 14.76 23.88
CA GLN A 198 1.46 14.23 25.11
C GLN A 198 2.65 15.04 25.60
N GLN A 199 3.48 15.54 24.71
CA GLN A 199 4.58 16.45 25.07
C GLN A 199 4.08 17.79 25.61
N THR A 200 2.98 18.31 25.05
CA THR A 200 2.43 19.62 25.44
C THR A 200 1.60 19.55 26.72
N PHE A 201 0.75 18.53 26.88
CA PHE A 201 -0.26 18.46 27.94
C PHE A 201 -0.03 17.34 28.94
N GLY A 202 1.01 16.53 28.78
CA GLY A 202 1.26 15.31 29.55
C GLY A 202 0.57 14.09 28.96
N HIS A 203 1.01 12.90 29.38
CA HIS A 203 0.68 11.63 28.69
C HIS A 203 -0.83 11.35 28.62
N GLN A 204 -1.54 11.46 29.75
CA GLN A 204 -2.97 11.14 29.80
C GLN A 204 -3.83 12.31 29.30
N ALA A 205 -3.58 13.53 29.77
CA ALA A 205 -4.33 14.71 29.39
C ALA A 205 -4.20 15.02 27.89
N GLY A 206 -3.02 14.79 27.31
CA GLY A 206 -2.80 14.93 25.87
C GLY A 206 -3.64 13.97 25.04
N ARG A 207 -3.75 12.71 25.47
CA ARG A 207 -4.61 11.70 24.80
C ARG A 207 -6.10 12.06 24.89
N GLU A 208 -6.56 12.46 26.07
CA GLU A 208 -7.96 12.86 26.29
C GLU A 208 -8.33 14.07 25.43
N ARG A 209 -7.45 15.07 25.37
CA ARG A 209 -7.66 16.27 24.58
C ARG A 209 -7.69 16.01 23.09
N LEU A 210 -6.79 15.14 22.60
CA LEU A 210 -6.79 14.71 21.21
C LEU A 210 -8.10 14.00 20.84
N MET A 211 -8.62 13.13 21.71
CA MET A 211 -9.90 12.43 21.48
C MET A 211 -11.12 13.36 21.55
N GLN A 212 -11.02 14.50 22.23
CA GLN A 212 -12.08 15.51 22.25
C GLN A 212 -12.05 16.37 20.98
N GLU A 213 -10.86 16.61 20.43
CA GLU A 213 -10.67 17.50 19.27
C GLU A 213 -10.86 16.78 17.93
N TYR A 214 -10.50 15.48 17.87
CA TYR A 214 -10.53 14.71 16.63
C TYR A 214 -11.36 13.43 16.75
N THR A 215 -12.02 13.07 15.65
CA THR A 215 -12.69 11.77 15.54
C THR A 215 -11.68 10.69 15.20
N VAL A 216 -11.41 9.80 16.17
CA VAL A 216 -10.47 8.70 16.02
C VAL A 216 -11.18 7.47 15.45
N ILE A 217 -10.73 6.97 14.32
CA ILE A 217 -11.27 5.78 13.66
C ILE A 217 -10.18 4.74 13.44
N THR A 218 -10.58 3.47 13.32
CA THR A 218 -9.69 2.40 12.91
C THR A 218 -9.96 1.97 11.46
N ARG A 219 -8.89 1.60 10.74
CA ARG A 219 -8.97 1.08 9.38
C ARG A 219 -8.40 -0.34 9.31
N PRO A 220 -9.13 -1.30 8.74
CA PRO A 220 -8.58 -2.62 8.45
C PRO A 220 -7.40 -2.50 7.47
N VAL A 221 -6.52 -3.50 7.47
CA VAL A 221 -5.24 -3.44 6.73
C VAL A 221 -5.43 -3.11 5.26
N ASP A 222 -6.42 -3.71 4.59
CA ASP A 222 -6.73 -3.49 3.18
C ASP A 222 -7.29 -2.08 2.87
N LYS A 223 -7.54 -1.26 3.88
CA LYS A 223 -8.04 0.11 3.76
C LYS A 223 -7.06 1.17 4.26
N ARG A 224 -5.84 0.77 4.65
CA ARG A 224 -4.76 1.69 5.02
C ARG A 224 -4.06 2.21 3.77
N GLU A 225 -3.40 3.34 3.89
CA GLU A 225 -2.61 3.93 2.82
C GLU A 225 -1.56 2.95 2.30
N ASN A 226 -1.30 3.01 1.00
CA ASN A 226 -0.25 2.21 0.37
C ASN A 226 1.03 3.04 0.30
N TYR A 227 2.11 2.47 0.80
CA TYR A 227 3.44 3.06 0.76
C TYR A 227 4.33 2.25 -0.16
N ILE A 228 5.26 2.93 -0.82
CA ILE A 228 6.32 2.32 -1.60
C ILE A 228 7.67 2.65 -0.98
N LYS A 229 8.46 1.63 -0.68
CA LYS A 229 9.80 1.77 -0.10
C LYS A 229 10.69 0.63 -0.57
N ARG A 230 11.99 0.85 -0.43
CA ARG A 230 13.01 -0.17 -0.66
C ARG A 230 13.09 -1.09 0.56
N CYS A 231 13.07 -2.41 0.32
CA CYS A 231 13.18 -3.43 1.36
C CYS A 231 14.64 -3.54 1.80
N ILE A 232 14.97 -3.07 2.99
CA ILE A 232 16.33 -3.09 3.52
C ILE A 232 16.62 -4.39 4.26
N GLY A 233 15.67 -4.90 5.01
CA GLY A 233 15.84 -6.10 5.83
C GLY A 233 14.71 -7.09 5.65
N LEU A 234 15.04 -8.35 5.83
CA LEU A 234 14.13 -9.49 5.78
C LEU A 234 13.90 -10.06 7.19
N PRO A 235 12.85 -10.85 7.39
CA PRO A 235 12.64 -11.56 8.67
C PRO A 235 13.87 -12.34 9.09
N GLY A 236 14.32 -12.12 10.33
CA GLY A 236 15.53 -12.71 10.90
C GLY A 236 16.80 -11.86 10.72
N ASP A 237 16.74 -10.77 9.95
CA ASP A 237 17.87 -9.85 9.84
C ASP A 237 18.03 -8.96 11.08
N SER A 238 19.29 -8.62 11.37
CA SER A 238 19.67 -7.56 12.30
C SER A 238 20.09 -6.34 11.49
N ILE A 239 19.45 -5.19 11.74
CA ILE A 239 19.75 -3.94 11.07
C ILE A 239 20.38 -3.00 12.09
N ARG A 240 21.51 -2.40 11.72
CA ARG A 240 22.18 -1.34 12.47
C ARG A 240 22.42 -0.15 11.55
N ILE A 241 22.18 1.03 12.06
CA ILE A 241 22.46 2.29 11.37
C ILE A 241 23.52 3.01 12.19
N GLU A 242 24.65 3.28 11.57
CA GLU A 242 25.75 4.07 12.13
C GLU A 242 25.90 5.31 11.28
N GLU A 243 25.64 6.47 11.85
CA GLU A 243 25.60 7.74 11.13
C GLU A 243 24.67 7.66 9.91
N THR A 244 25.20 7.48 8.71
CA THR A 244 24.44 7.38 7.44
C THR A 244 24.53 6.00 6.81
N ALA A 245 25.36 5.11 7.37
CA ALA A 245 25.60 3.78 6.84
C ALA A 245 24.65 2.75 7.46
N VAL A 246 24.03 1.94 6.60
CA VAL A 246 23.15 0.84 7.01
C VAL A 246 23.93 -0.47 6.97
N TYR A 247 23.90 -1.21 8.07
CA TYR A 247 24.49 -2.54 8.18
C TYR A 247 23.40 -3.58 8.35
N VAL A 248 23.48 -4.64 7.55
CA VAL A 248 22.56 -5.78 7.65
C VAL A 248 23.38 -7.01 8.03
N ASN A 249 23.05 -7.63 9.15
CA ASN A 249 23.78 -8.76 9.72
C ASN A 249 25.30 -8.50 9.88
N GLY A 250 25.62 -7.28 10.32
CA GLY A 250 26.99 -6.83 10.54
C GLY A 250 27.79 -6.48 9.27
N LYS A 251 27.17 -6.55 8.09
CA LYS A 251 27.80 -6.16 6.83
C LYS A 251 27.20 -4.85 6.32
N PRO A 252 28.01 -3.92 5.79
CA PRO A 252 27.48 -2.71 5.20
C PRO A 252 26.60 -3.05 4.01
N GLN A 253 25.47 -2.35 3.88
CA GLN A 253 24.62 -2.45 2.72
C GLN A 253 25.32 -1.86 1.50
N GLU A 254 25.12 -2.47 0.33
CA GLU A 254 25.60 -1.92 -0.93
C GLU A 254 25.01 -0.51 -1.15
N PRO A 255 25.82 0.44 -1.66
CA PRO A 255 25.36 1.78 -1.94
C PRO A 255 24.17 1.76 -2.91
N VAL A 256 23.09 2.44 -2.55
CA VAL A 256 21.95 2.64 -3.44
C VAL A 256 22.19 3.92 -4.24
N ALA A 257 22.18 3.79 -5.57
CA ALA A 257 22.35 4.94 -6.45
C ALA A 257 21.28 6.01 -6.19
N GLY A 258 21.71 7.28 -6.14
CA GLY A 258 20.81 8.40 -5.91
C GLY A 258 20.28 8.53 -4.49
N LYS A 259 20.89 7.87 -3.50
CA LYS A 259 20.56 8.06 -2.08
C LYS A 259 20.77 9.53 -1.71
N GLN A 260 19.79 10.12 -1.03
CA GLN A 260 19.81 11.52 -0.64
C GLN A 260 19.67 11.65 0.88
N PHE A 261 20.28 12.71 1.41
CA PHE A 261 20.12 13.15 2.79
C PHE A 261 19.70 14.61 2.82
N MET A 262 19.06 15.02 3.90
CA MET A 262 18.75 16.43 4.13
C MET A 262 20.00 17.16 4.62
N TYR A 263 20.34 18.25 3.97
CA TYR A 263 21.44 19.12 4.33
C TYR A 263 20.93 20.52 4.64
N LEU A 264 21.58 21.14 5.61
CA LEU A 264 21.46 22.56 5.87
C LEU A 264 22.61 23.26 5.15
N VAL A 265 22.29 24.09 4.17
CA VAL A 265 23.27 24.76 3.32
C VAL A 265 23.15 26.26 3.51
N GLU A 266 24.22 26.90 4.02
CA GLU A 266 24.29 28.35 4.15
C GLU A 266 25.07 28.93 2.95
N THR A 267 24.49 29.94 2.33
CA THR A 267 25.06 30.58 1.12
C THR A 267 25.21 32.08 1.36
N THR A 268 26.17 32.68 0.64
CA THR A 268 26.39 34.14 0.70
C THR A 268 25.39 34.91 -0.14
N SER A 269 24.77 34.26 -1.13
CA SER A 269 23.73 34.82 -2.01
C SER A 269 22.73 33.75 -2.39
N PRO A 270 21.48 34.12 -2.74
CA PRO A 270 20.48 33.16 -3.15
C PRO A 270 20.94 32.35 -4.36
N ILE A 271 20.73 31.02 -4.30
CA ILE A 271 20.99 30.11 -5.42
C ILE A 271 19.84 30.28 -6.44
N THR A 272 20.20 30.38 -7.71
CA THR A 272 19.21 30.51 -8.79
C THR A 272 18.52 29.17 -9.04
N GLN A 273 17.24 29.21 -9.43
CA GLN A 273 16.48 28.01 -9.81
C GLN A 273 17.22 27.21 -10.89
N TYR A 274 17.82 27.90 -11.87
CA TYR A 274 18.57 27.27 -12.94
C TYR A 274 19.79 26.44 -12.41
N ALA A 275 20.45 26.92 -11.37
CA ALA A 275 21.56 26.18 -10.76
C ALA A 275 21.07 24.92 -10.03
N LEU A 276 19.94 25.01 -9.32
CA LEU A 276 19.32 23.87 -8.65
C LEU A 276 18.85 22.82 -9.66
N ASP A 277 18.21 23.25 -10.75
CA ASP A 277 17.75 22.37 -11.82
C ASP A 277 18.93 21.66 -12.52
N ASN A 278 20.02 22.37 -12.79
CA ASN A 278 21.23 21.78 -13.40
C ASN A 278 21.91 20.74 -12.51
N LEU A 279 21.86 20.92 -11.19
CA LEU A 279 22.35 19.94 -10.22
C LEU A 279 21.34 18.83 -9.97
N GLY A 280 20.13 18.95 -10.54
CA GLY A 280 19.05 18.01 -10.33
C GLY A 280 18.57 17.96 -8.88
N ILE A 281 18.64 19.08 -8.16
CA ILE A 281 18.14 19.22 -6.79
C ILE A 281 16.66 19.57 -6.90
N THR A 282 15.80 18.61 -6.57
CA THR A 282 14.35 18.69 -6.74
C THR A 282 13.61 19.02 -5.45
N GLU A 283 14.18 18.64 -4.30
CA GLU A 283 13.56 18.86 -2.99
C GLU A 283 14.41 19.85 -2.19
N TRP A 284 13.88 21.05 -2.04
CA TRP A 284 14.53 22.11 -1.28
C TRP A 284 13.52 23.12 -0.74
N SER A 285 13.92 23.81 0.32
CA SER A 285 13.24 24.98 0.84
C SER A 285 14.29 25.99 1.33
N ASN A 286 13.99 27.28 1.36
CA ASN A 286 14.91 28.27 1.85
C ASN A 286 14.27 29.31 2.77
N LYS A 287 15.10 29.89 3.61
CA LYS A 287 14.79 31.06 4.40
C LYS A 287 15.94 32.04 4.24
N GLY A 288 15.83 32.90 3.22
CA GLY A 288 16.90 33.80 2.83
C GLY A 288 18.05 33.03 2.17
N THR A 289 19.25 33.08 2.76
CA THR A 289 20.45 32.39 2.31
C THR A 289 20.64 30.99 2.93
N LEU A 290 19.75 30.60 3.82
CA LEU A 290 19.76 29.29 4.45
C LEU A 290 18.82 28.35 3.72
N TYR A 291 19.34 27.24 3.22
CA TYR A 291 18.63 26.24 2.44
C TYR A 291 18.56 24.91 3.18
N TYR A 292 17.40 24.27 3.12
CA TYR A 292 17.21 22.85 3.45
C TYR A 292 17.05 22.10 2.14
N MET A 293 17.97 21.19 1.83
CA MET A 293 18.03 20.50 0.53
C MET A 293 18.24 19.01 0.70
N ALA A 294 17.54 18.21 -0.10
CA ALA A 294 17.86 16.80 -0.27
C ALA A 294 19.00 16.67 -1.29
N LEU A 295 20.17 16.25 -0.84
CA LEU A 295 21.38 16.14 -1.68
C LEU A 295 21.86 14.69 -1.75
N THR A 296 22.34 14.31 -2.92
CA THR A 296 23.24 13.15 -3.08
C THR A 296 24.66 13.53 -2.66
N ASP A 297 25.51 12.54 -2.42
CA ASP A 297 26.91 12.78 -2.08
C ASP A 297 27.63 13.55 -3.21
N GLU A 298 27.25 13.28 -4.47
CA GLU A 298 27.78 14.00 -5.63
C GLU A 298 27.35 15.47 -5.64
N ASN A 299 26.07 15.76 -5.35
CA ASN A 299 25.54 17.11 -5.30
C ASN A 299 26.18 17.91 -4.16
N ALA A 300 26.38 17.29 -3.00
CA ALA A 300 27.07 17.93 -1.88
C ALA A 300 28.53 18.32 -2.26
N ALA A 301 29.25 17.37 -2.84
CA ALA A 301 30.64 17.64 -3.32
C ALA A 301 30.70 18.70 -4.43
N GLU A 302 29.69 18.80 -5.30
CA GLU A 302 29.62 19.82 -6.34
C GLU A 302 29.37 21.22 -5.74
N LEU A 303 28.49 21.32 -4.76
CA LEU A 303 28.22 22.56 -4.02
C LEU A 303 29.46 23.04 -3.26
N GLU A 304 30.24 22.14 -2.66
CA GLU A 304 31.52 22.46 -2.02
C GLU A 304 32.55 23.07 -3.04
N LYS A 305 32.65 22.49 -4.24
CA LYS A 305 33.52 23.00 -5.30
C LYS A 305 33.12 24.41 -5.75
N LEU A 306 31.83 24.75 -5.67
CA LEU A 306 31.34 26.09 -6.00
C LEU A 306 31.60 27.11 -4.88
N GLY A 307 32.31 26.72 -3.82
CA GLY A 307 32.71 27.59 -2.71
C GLY A 307 31.60 27.84 -1.70
N ILE A 308 30.58 27.02 -1.69
CA ILE A 308 29.54 27.03 -0.66
C ILE A 308 30.13 26.31 0.56
N THR A 309 30.54 27.09 1.56
CA THR A 309 31.08 26.61 2.83
C THR A 309 29.96 26.65 3.87
N GLY A 310 29.71 25.60 4.58
CA GLY A 310 28.64 25.52 5.59
C GLY A 310 27.56 24.51 5.18
N ILE A 311 28.00 23.39 4.64
CA ILE A 311 27.14 22.24 4.38
C ILE A 311 27.17 21.38 5.64
N ASP A 312 26.17 21.57 6.50
CA ASP A 312 25.98 20.73 7.66
C ASP A 312 24.96 19.64 7.34
N TYR A 313 25.37 18.40 7.55
CA TYR A 313 24.50 17.25 7.47
C TYR A 313 23.53 17.24 8.65
N GLU A 314 22.25 17.38 8.38
CA GLU A 314 21.20 17.25 9.40
C GLU A 314 20.90 15.76 9.65
N GLY A 315 21.94 15.00 10.03
CA GLY A 315 21.84 13.58 10.40
C GLY A 315 20.91 13.30 11.57
N SER A 316 20.49 14.35 12.26
CA SER A 316 19.56 14.31 13.39
C SER A 316 18.12 13.91 13.00
N THR A 317 17.74 14.00 11.74
CA THR A 317 16.39 13.58 11.29
C THR A 317 16.22 12.05 11.31
N LEU A 318 17.32 11.29 11.22
CA LEU A 318 17.32 9.85 11.47
C LEU A 318 17.37 9.50 12.95
N ASN A 319 17.54 10.49 13.81
CA ASN A 319 17.54 10.35 15.25
C ASN A 319 16.35 11.10 15.89
N PRO A 320 15.10 10.67 15.64
CA PRO A 320 13.95 11.32 16.23
C PRO A 320 14.01 11.12 17.75
N ALA A 321 14.01 12.20 18.49
CA ALA A 321 13.78 12.24 19.92
C ALA A 321 14.84 11.57 20.81
N GLY A 322 16.11 11.93 20.66
CA GLY A 322 17.15 11.64 21.69
C GLY A 322 17.58 10.19 21.76
N TYR A 323 17.45 9.45 20.69
CA TYR A 323 18.15 8.19 20.51
C TYR A 323 19.63 8.45 20.24
N GLY A 324 20.53 7.65 20.77
CA GLY A 324 21.93 7.68 20.39
C GLY A 324 22.10 7.42 18.89
N ASN A 325 23.24 7.74 18.32
CA ASN A 325 23.53 7.62 16.88
C ASN A 325 23.39 6.18 16.33
N ASP A 326 23.32 5.18 17.20
CA ASP A 326 23.24 3.78 16.84
C ASP A 326 21.85 3.21 17.15
N VAL A 327 21.12 2.84 16.11
CA VAL A 327 19.84 2.15 16.20
C VAL A 327 20.02 0.72 15.74
N VAL A 328 19.70 -0.25 16.61
CA VAL A 328 19.67 -1.66 16.26
C VAL A 328 18.23 -2.12 16.21
N LEU A 329 17.80 -2.52 15.02
CA LEU A 329 16.48 -3.08 14.77
C LEU A 329 16.60 -4.58 14.54
N GLN A 330 15.83 -5.36 15.26
CA GLN A 330 15.67 -6.79 14.99
C GLN A 330 14.29 -7.05 14.43
N ILE A 331 14.25 -7.66 13.25
CA ILE A 331 13.00 -7.98 12.57
C ILE A 331 12.63 -9.43 12.94
N HIS A 332 11.53 -9.57 13.68
CA HIS A 332 10.97 -10.86 14.06
C HIS A 332 9.73 -11.15 13.24
N GLY A 333 9.49 -12.41 12.93
CA GLY A 333 8.31 -12.88 12.21
C GLY A 333 8.64 -13.63 10.91
N ARG A 334 7.59 -14.09 10.22
CA ARG A 334 7.68 -14.75 8.92
C ARG A 334 7.06 -13.85 7.84
N LEU A 335 7.50 -14.04 6.61
CA LEU A 335 6.95 -13.32 5.48
C LEU A 335 5.43 -13.59 5.41
N GLY A 336 4.61 -12.51 5.48
CA GLY A 336 3.15 -12.62 5.46
C GLY A 336 2.47 -12.56 6.83
N GLU A 337 3.22 -12.57 7.94
CA GLU A 337 2.71 -12.35 9.29
C GLU A 337 2.86 -10.87 9.71
N THR A 338 2.18 -10.50 10.79
CA THR A 338 2.39 -9.18 11.41
C THR A 338 3.74 -9.18 12.09
N TYR A 339 4.62 -8.27 11.68
CA TYR A 339 5.96 -8.15 12.26
C TYR A 339 5.91 -7.23 13.48
N GLU A 340 6.53 -7.68 14.57
CA GLU A 340 6.91 -6.84 15.69
C GLU A 340 8.34 -6.35 15.46
N ILE A 341 8.51 -5.04 15.41
CA ILE A 341 9.83 -4.41 15.34
C ILE A 341 10.20 -4.03 16.75
N TYR A 342 11.25 -4.67 17.29
CA TYR A 342 11.81 -4.33 18.59
C TYR A 342 13.00 -3.39 18.40
N GLU A 343 12.86 -2.20 18.91
CA GLU A 343 13.92 -1.21 18.97
C GLU A 343 14.73 -1.41 20.25
N LYS A 344 15.98 -1.83 20.10
CA LYS A 344 16.91 -1.94 21.24
C LYS A 344 17.80 -0.70 21.26
N ARG A 345 17.64 0.14 22.27
CA ARG A 345 18.58 1.22 22.54
C ARG A 345 19.90 0.63 22.98
N VAL A 346 20.96 0.93 22.26
CA VAL A 346 22.31 0.71 22.76
C VAL A 346 22.68 1.95 23.55
N SER A 347 22.55 1.89 24.87
CA SER A 347 23.18 2.91 25.71
C SER A 347 24.68 2.75 25.57
N THR A 348 25.34 3.64 24.87
CA THR A 348 26.78 3.83 25.06
C THR A 348 26.97 4.34 26.48
N ALA A 349 27.18 3.42 27.40
CA ALA A 349 27.77 3.75 28.69
C ALA A 349 29.17 4.30 28.35
N LYS A 350 29.31 5.60 28.39
CA LYS A 350 30.63 6.21 28.50
C LYS A 350 31.16 5.81 29.86
N ASN A 351 32.16 4.91 29.86
CA ASN A 351 33.09 4.78 31.00
C ASN A 351 33.98 6.01 31.06
#